data_8a6f521d484894061cf772eca34e00ff
#
_entry.id   8a6f521d484894061cf772eca34e00ff
#
_cell.length_a   1.000
_cell.length_b   1.000
_cell.length_c   1.000
_cell.angle_alpha   90.00
_cell.angle_beta   90.00
_cell.angle_gamma   90.00
#
_symmetry.space_group_name_H-M   'P 1'
#
loop_
_entity.id
_entity.type
_entity.pdbx_description
1 polymer ?
#
loop_
_entity_poly.entity_id
_entity_poly.type
_entity_poly.pdbx_seq_one_letter_code
_entity_poly.pdbx_strand_id
1 'polypeptide(L)'
;MRLKLVSFKACPFVQRVAITLQYKGIDYDIEYIDLANPPEWFIAISPLKKVPLLIVDGTVIFESAVINEYIDEVYPPTLHPDDLLMKAINRSWIEFCNNISLYTFQLTIKEKKNDFEDTLKALLNDFDLVEDYLKAKPFFNGEQFSLVDSSYAPVFQRLEFLAQIYKPIIDPERHPKLTQWKDNLLSLKAVKRSTVAEIQNLYYQLLWTRQGYISQFLSEREYGKRSTKSFY
;
A
#
# COMPACT_ATOMS: atom_id res chain seq x y z
N MET A 1 13.68 -23.03 3.10
CA MET A 1 13.52 -21.93 2.13
C MET A 1 13.72 -20.63 2.87
N ARG A 2 14.70 -19.83 2.46
CA ARG A 2 15.00 -18.54 3.08
C ARG A 2 14.40 -17.42 2.23
N LEU A 3 13.57 -16.58 2.86
CA LEU A 3 12.95 -15.43 2.21
C LEU A 3 13.61 -14.14 2.66
N LYS A 4 13.97 -13.27 1.72
CA LYS A 4 14.44 -11.91 2.01
C LYS A 4 13.62 -10.91 1.19
N LEU A 5 12.96 -9.98 1.88
CA LEU A 5 12.18 -8.89 1.27
C LEU A 5 13.05 -7.63 1.18
N VAL A 6 13.37 -7.17 -0.03
CA VAL A 6 14.04 -5.89 -0.26
C VAL A 6 13.01 -4.78 -0.29
N SER A 7 13.23 -3.76 0.50
CA SER A 7 12.23 -2.79 0.90
C SER A 7 12.73 -1.34 0.86
N PHE A 8 11.77 -0.43 0.69
CA PHE A 8 11.87 0.97 1.09
C PHE A 8 10.80 1.22 2.16
N LYS A 9 11.17 1.84 3.29
CA LYS A 9 10.33 1.93 4.50
C LYS A 9 8.91 2.46 4.26
N ALA A 10 8.71 3.39 3.33
CA ALA A 10 7.42 4.01 3.06
C ALA A 10 6.69 3.43 1.83
N CYS A 11 7.22 2.38 1.18
CA CYS A 11 6.64 1.84 -0.04
C CYS A 11 5.34 1.06 0.22
N PRO A 12 4.19 1.46 -0.36
CA PRO A 12 2.93 0.74 -0.19
C PRO A 12 2.94 -0.64 -0.87
N PHE A 13 3.69 -0.80 -1.97
CA PHE A 13 3.80 -2.07 -2.67
C PHE A 13 4.61 -3.11 -1.89
N VAL A 14 5.65 -2.67 -1.16
CA VAL A 14 6.35 -3.55 -0.21
C VAL A 14 5.41 -3.95 0.93
N GLN A 15 4.63 -3.01 1.42
CA GLN A 15 3.68 -3.27 2.50
C GLN A 15 2.65 -4.34 2.12
N ARG A 16 2.17 -4.40 0.86
CA ARG A 16 1.29 -5.49 0.37
C ARG A 16 1.90 -6.87 0.66
N VAL A 17 3.18 -7.03 0.33
CA VAL A 17 3.93 -8.28 0.54
C VAL A 17 4.12 -8.56 2.02
N ALA A 18 4.54 -7.56 2.79
CA ALA A 18 4.73 -7.69 4.22
C ALA A 18 3.42 -8.08 4.95
N ILE A 19 2.26 -7.54 4.54
CA ILE A 19 0.95 -7.92 5.09
C ILE A 19 0.67 -9.40 4.83
N THR A 20 0.89 -9.88 3.61
CA THR A 20 0.66 -11.29 3.25
C THR A 20 1.55 -12.22 4.07
N LEU A 21 2.85 -11.91 4.18
CA LEU A 21 3.81 -12.68 4.99
C LEU A 21 3.40 -12.69 6.47
N GLN A 22 3.07 -11.53 7.03
CA GLN A 22 2.63 -11.38 8.43
C GLN A 22 1.30 -12.11 8.70
N TYR A 23 0.35 -12.04 7.76
CA TYR A 23 -0.95 -12.70 7.92
C TYR A 23 -0.83 -14.22 7.92
N LYS A 24 0.03 -14.76 7.04
CA LYS A 24 0.31 -16.21 6.97
C LYS A 24 1.31 -16.68 8.05
N GLY A 25 1.88 -15.79 8.86
CA GLY A 25 2.86 -16.14 9.90
C GLY A 25 4.17 -16.69 9.34
N ILE A 26 4.59 -16.21 8.17
CA ILE A 26 5.80 -16.65 7.48
C ILE A 26 6.97 -15.78 7.94
N ASP A 27 8.06 -16.42 8.36
CA ASP A 27 9.30 -15.73 8.71
C ASP A 27 10.06 -15.28 7.46
N TYR A 28 10.58 -14.06 7.50
CA TYR A 28 11.39 -13.47 6.43
C TYR A 28 12.38 -12.45 6.97
N ASP A 29 13.52 -12.33 6.28
CA ASP A 29 14.44 -11.21 6.49
C ASP A 29 13.95 -9.99 5.71
N ILE A 30 14.13 -8.78 6.24
CA ILE A 30 13.85 -7.53 5.53
C ILE A 30 15.12 -6.70 5.40
N GLU A 31 15.39 -6.20 4.18
CA GLU A 31 16.49 -5.29 3.91
C GLU A 31 15.98 -3.98 3.33
N TYR A 32 16.18 -2.89 4.07
CA TYR A 32 15.79 -1.55 3.64
C TYR A 32 16.92 -0.91 2.85
N ILE A 33 16.58 -0.37 1.68
CA ILE A 33 17.50 0.36 0.81
C ILE A 33 17.07 1.81 0.65
N ASP A 34 18.04 2.67 0.31
CA ASP A 34 17.79 4.04 -0.14
C ASP A 34 17.62 4.04 -1.67
N LEU A 35 16.42 4.38 -2.15
CA LEU A 35 16.13 4.44 -3.58
C LEU A 35 16.74 5.66 -4.28
N ALA A 36 17.20 6.68 -3.53
CA ALA A 36 17.93 7.80 -4.12
C ALA A 36 19.40 7.47 -4.37
N ASN A 37 19.95 6.57 -3.57
CA ASN A 37 21.30 6.06 -3.72
C ASN A 37 21.30 4.53 -3.57
N PRO A 38 20.70 3.81 -4.55
CA PRO A 38 20.51 2.37 -4.44
C PRO A 38 21.86 1.65 -4.51
N PRO A 39 22.08 0.61 -3.68
CA PRO A 39 23.32 -0.14 -3.69
C PRO A 39 23.52 -0.91 -5.00
N GLU A 40 24.77 -1.10 -5.43
CA GLU A 40 25.12 -1.76 -6.69
C GLU A 40 24.51 -3.16 -6.81
N TRP A 41 24.51 -3.92 -5.73
CA TRP A 41 23.92 -5.26 -5.74
C TRP A 41 22.42 -5.23 -6.08
N PHE A 42 21.68 -4.22 -5.59
CA PHE A 42 20.25 -4.06 -5.90
C PHE A 42 20.05 -3.69 -7.38
N ILE A 43 20.87 -2.78 -7.90
CA ILE A 43 20.82 -2.39 -9.32
C ILE A 43 21.07 -3.59 -10.22
N ALA A 44 21.99 -4.47 -9.83
CA ALA A 44 22.35 -5.68 -10.59
C ALA A 44 21.22 -6.71 -10.67
N ILE A 45 20.35 -6.81 -9.63
CA ILE A 45 19.31 -7.83 -9.55
C ILE A 45 17.90 -7.32 -9.80
N SER A 46 17.66 -5.98 -9.79
CA SER A 46 16.35 -5.37 -9.97
C SER A 46 16.16 -4.91 -11.42
N PRO A 47 15.35 -5.61 -12.25
CA PRO A 47 15.16 -5.25 -13.64
C PRO A 47 14.58 -3.84 -13.84
N LEU A 48 13.73 -3.41 -12.91
CA LEU A 48 13.02 -2.13 -12.96
C LEU A 48 13.57 -1.09 -11.98
N LYS A 49 14.62 -1.43 -11.20
CA LYS A 49 15.17 -0.60 -10.10
C LYS A 49 14.09 -0.17 -9.10
N LYS A 50 13.13 -1.05 -8.85
CA LYS A 50 11.98 -0.85 -7.97
C LYS A 50 11.94 -1.89 -6.86
N VAL A 51 11.29 -1.54 -5.77
CA VAL A 51 10.90 -2.45 -4.69
C VAL A 51 9.37 -2.66 -4.71
N PRO A 52 8.86 -3.81 -4.20
CA PRO A 52 9.59 -4.91 -3.55
C PRO A 52 10.36 -5.83 -4.51
N LEU A 53 11.43 -6.45 -3.98
CA LEU A 53 11.93 -7.71 -4.51
C LEU A 53 11.80 -8.76 -3.41
N LEU A 54 11.37 -9.96 -3.75
CA LEU A 54 11.48 -11.13 -2.88
C LEU A 54 12.63 -12.00 -3.39
N ILE A 55 13.61 -12.26 -2.54
CA ILE A 55 14.71 -13.18 -2.83
C ILE A 55 14.42 -14.51 -2.12
N VAL A 56 14.28 -15.56 -2.91
CA VAL A 56 13.97 -16.92 -2.47
C VAL A 56 15.16 -17.82 -2.78
N ASP A 57 15.92 -18.22 -1.78
CA ASP A 57 17.13 -19.04 -1.94
C ASP A 57 18.06 -18.54 -3.07
N GLY A 58 18.19 -17.20 -3.19
CA GLY A 58 19.01 -16.53 -4.20
C GLY A 58 18.29 -16.17 -5.50
N THR A 59 17.08 -16.66 -5.74
CA THR A 59 16.27 -16.31 -6.92
C THR A 59 15.40 -15.08 -6.63
N VAL A 60 15.37 -14.12 -7.56
CA VAL A 60 14.65 -12.86 -7.41
C VAL A 60 13.29 -12.93 -8.06
N ILE A 61 12.24 -12.55 -7.31
CA ILE A 61 10.88 -12.31 -7.79
C ILE A 61 10.57 -10.82 -7.62
N PHE A 62 9.97 -10.19 -8.60
CA PHE A 62 9.54 -8.80 -8.57
C PHE A 62 8.05 -8.68 -8.94
N GLU A 63 7.48 -7.48 -8.83
CA GLU A 63 6.04 -7.16 -8.85
C GLU A 63 5.30 -7.69 -7.61
N SER A 64 4.75 -6.76 -6.82
CA SER A 64 4.15 -7.09 -5.51
C SER A 64 2.97 -8.06 -5.61
N ALA A 65 2.18 -7.97 -6.69
CA ALA A 65 1.06 -8.89 -6.92
C ALA A 65 1.58 -10.31 -7.22
N VAL A 66 2.61 -10.43 -8.07
CA VAL A 66 3.25 -11.72 -8.41
C VAL A 66 3.92 -12.34 -7.18
N ILE A 67 4.60 -11.52 -6.38
CA ILE A 67 5.22 -11.98 -5.13
C ILE A 67 4.14 -12.54 -4.17
N ASN A 68 3.01 -11.85 -4.04
CA ASN A 68 1.90 -12.31 -3.19
C ASN A 68 1.27 -13.62 -3.70
N GLU A 69 1.10 -13.77 -5.01
CA GLU A 69 0.63 -15.04 -5.62
C GLU A 69 1.60 -16.18 -5.31
N TYR A 70 2.91 -15.96 -5.51
CA TYR A 70 3.93 -16.96 -5.18
C TYR A 70 3.89 -17.39 -3.72
N ILE A 71 3.83 -16.42 -2.79
CA ILE A 71 3.73 -16.69 -1.36
C ILE A 71 2.45 -17.48 -1.05
N ASP A 72 1.34 -17.12 -1.68
CA ASP A 72 0.04 -17.75 -1.45
C ASP A 72 0.01 -19.20 -1.91
N GLU A 73 0.61 -19.49 -3.07
CA GLU A 73 0.68 -20.82 -3.64
C GLU A 73 1.66 -21.75 -2.89
N VAL A 74 2.78 -21.19 -2.40
CA VAL A 74 3.84 -22.00 -1.72
C VAL A 74 3.48 -22.27 -0.26
N TYR A 75 2.72 -21.41 0.40
CA TYR A 75 2.40 -21.55 1.82
C TYR A 75 0.88 -21.68 2.05
N PRO A 76 0.33 -22.91 2.04
CA PRO A 76 -1.09 -23.12 2.33
C PRO A 76 -1.47 -22.74 3.78
N PRO A 77 -2.76 -22.45 4.07
CA PRO A 77 -3.87 -22.41 3.12
C PRO A 77 -3.82 -21.19 2.21
N THR A 78 -4.40 -21.31 1.00
CA THR A 78 -4.47 -20.20 0.05
C THR A 78 -5.42 -19.10 0.53
N LEU A 79 -5.06 -17.85 0.24
CA LEU A 79 -5.89 -16.66 0.49
C LEU A 79 -6.80 -16.34 -0.70
N HIS A 80 -6.48 -16.87 -1.88
CA HIS A 80 -7.40 -16.86 -3.00
C HIS A 80 -8.44 -17.96 -2.84
N PRO A 81 -9.71 -17.72 -3.29
CA PRO A 81 -10.70 -18.78 -3.35
C PRO A 81 -10.29 -19.88 -4.34
N ASP A 82 -10.75 -21.11 -4.09
CA ASP A 82 -10.48 -22.26 -4.97
C ASP A 82 -11.20 -22.14 -6.33
N ASP A 83 -12.34 -21.44 -6.37
CA ASP A 83 -13.07 -21.17 -7.62
C ASP A 83 -12.24 -20.27 -8.53
N LEU A 84 -11.94 -20.77 -9.73
CA LEU A 84 -11.06 -20.10 -10.69
C LEU A 84 -11.62 -18.77 -11.21
N LEU A 85 -12.96 -18.65 -11.32
CA LEU A 85 -13.59 -17.41 -11.74
C LEU A 85 -13.48 -16.35 -10.63
N MET A 86 -13.76 -16.74 -9.39
CA MET A 86 -13.60 -15.84 -8.24
C MET A 86 -12.13 -15.44 -8.03
N LYS A 87 -11.19 -16.35 -8.26
CA LYS A 87 -9.76 -16.06 -8.27
C LYS A 87 -9.40 -15.02 -9.35
N ALA A 88 -9.94 -15.16 -10.57
CA ALA A 88 -9.74 -14.20 -11.65
C ALA A 88 -10.33 -12.82 -11.30
N ILE A 89 -11.54 -12.79 -10.72
CA ILE A 89 -12.18 -11.56 -10.24
C ILE A 89 -11.30 -10.87 -9.17
N ASN A 90 -10.77 -11.62 -8.21
CA ASN A 90 -9.84 -11.07 -7.20
C ASN A 90 -8.62 -10.42 -7.85
N ARG A 91 -8.02 -11.06 -8.84
CA ARG A 91 -6.89 -10.51 -9.59
C ARG A 91 -7.25 -9.21 -10.30
N SER A 92 -8.46 -9.12 -10.88
CA SER A 92 -8.95 -7.88 -11.48
C SER A 92 -9.03 -6.74 -10.45
N TRP A 93 -9.53 -7.01 -9.25
CA TRP A 93 -9.59 -6.00 -8.20
C TRP A 93 -8.22 -5.64 -7.61
N ILE A 94 -7.26 -6.56 -7.59
CA ILE A 94 -5.86 -6.29 -7.23
C ILE A 94 -5.23 -5.33 -8.26
N GLU A 95 -5.45 -5.57 -9.57
CA GLU A 95 -4.99 -4.66 -10.62
C GLU A 95 -5.69 -3.30 -10.55
N PHE A 96 -7.01 -3.29 -10.31
CA PHE A 96 -7.77 -2.04 -10.12
C PHE A 96 -7.21 -1.20 -8.96
N CYS A 97 -6.76 -1.84 -7.88
CA CYS A 97 -6.10 -1.15 -6.76
C CYS A 97 -4.82 -0.40 -7.17
N ASN A 98 -4.19 -0.74 -8.29
CA ASN A 98 -3.03 0.00 -8.78
C ASN A 98 -3.41 1.42 -9.25
N ASN A 99 -4.60 1.61 -9.84
CA ASN A 99 -5.13 2.94 -10.18
C ASN A 99 -5.37 3.77 -8.91
N ILE A 100 -6.04 3.18 -7.93
CA ILE A 100 -6.29 3.81 -6.62
C ILE A 100 -4.98 4.21 -5.94
N SER A 101 -3.97 3.33 -5.97
CA SER A 101 -2.63 3.59 -5.45
C SER A 101 -1.95 4.75 -6.19
N LEU A 102 -2.12 4.82 -7.51
CA LEU A 102 -1.59 5.91 -8.34
C LEU A 102 -2.24 7.25 -7.97
N TYR A 103 -3.57 7.31 -7.86
CA TYR A 103 -4.26 8.53 -7.44
C TYR A 103 -3.85 8.94 -6.02
N THR A 104 -3.75 7.98 -5.09
CA THR A 104 -3.27 8.25 -3.72
C THR A 104 -1.87 8.86 -3.73
N PHE A 105 -0.97 8.37 -4.59
CA PHE A 105 0.35 8.96 -4.78
C PHE A 105 0.26 10.35 -5.42
N GLN A 106 -0.54 10.53 -6.47
CA GLN A 106 -0.71 11.81 -7.16
C GLN A 106 -1.22 12.91 -6.22
N LEU A 107 -2.11 12.60 -5.27
CA LEU A 107 -2.54 13.55 -4.25
C LEU A 107 -1.35 14.11 -3.45
N THR A 108 -0.24 13.40 -3.36
CA THR A 108 0.95 13.84 -2.60
C THR A 108 1.86 14.79 -3.38
N ILE A 109 1.74 14.84 -4.71
CA ILE A 109 2.64 15.59 -5.60
C ILE A 109 1.96 16.68 -6.41
N LYS A 110 0.62 16.70 -6.51
CA LYS A 110 -0.11 17.75 -7.22
C LYS A 110 0.07 19.08 -6.50
N GLU A 111 0.72 20.05 -7.15
CA GLU A 111 1.03 21.36 -6.57
C GLU A 111 -0.18 22.31 -6.56
N LYS A 112 -0.99 22.27 -7.62
CA LYS A 112 -2.16 23.15 -7.76
C LYS A 112 -3.39 22.51 -7.13
N LYS A 113 -4.18 23.35 -6.44
CA LYS A 113 -5.44 22.94 -5.81
C LYS A 113 -6.38 22.24 -6.80
N ASN A 114 -6.59 22.80 -7.99
CA ASN A 114 -7.51 22.23 -8.98
C ASN A 114 -7.06 20.83 -9.42
N ASP A 115 -5.75 20.64 -9.70
CA ASP A 115 -5.21 19.34 -10.11
C ASP A 115 -5.33 18.30 -8.97
N PHE A 116 -5.19 18.74 -7.72
CA PHE A 116 -5.43 17.92 -6.53
C PHE A 116 -6.90 17.52 -6.42
N GLU A 117 -7.82 18.47 -6.58
CA GLU A 117 -9.28 18.23 -6.50
C GLU A 117 -9.76 17.31 -7.63
N ASP A 118 -9.25 17.47 -8.86
CA ASP A 118 -9.54 16.57 -9.97
C ASP A 118 -9.04 15.15 -9.71
N THR A 119 -7.84 15.01 -9.16
CA THR A 119 -7.28 13.70 -8.76
C THR A 119 -8.12 13.08 -7.63
N LEU A 120 -8.51 13.86 -6.64
CA LEU A 120 -9.38 13.42 -5.55
C LEU A 120 -10.74 12.94 -6.06
N LYS A 121 -11.32 13.66 -7.01
CA LYS A 121 -12.59 13.27 -7.65
C LYS A 121 -12.45 11.94 -8.40
N ALA A 122 -11.36 11.75 -9.15
CA ALA A 122 -11.09 10.49 -9.83
C ALA A 122 -10.96 9.33 -8.85
N LEU A 123 -10.22 9.51 -7.75
CA LEU A 123 -10.10 8.54 -6.67
C LEU A 123 -11.46 8.17 -6.06
N LEU A 124 -12.30 9.17 -5.80
CA LEU A 124 -13.63 8.96 -5.22
C LEU A 124 -14.56 8.20 -6.18
N ASN A 125 -14.49 8.45 -7.48
CA ASN A 125 -15.23 7.69 -8.48
C ASN A 125 -14.79 6.22 -8.51
N ASP A 126 -13.49 5.94 -8.38
CA ASP A 126 -13.01 4.56 -8.27
C ASP A 126 -13.49 3.89 -6.96
N PHE A 127 -13.58 4.66 -5.87
CA PHE A 127 -14.15 4.15 -4.61
C PHE A 127 -15.66 3.88 -4.70
N ASP A 128 -16.43 4.64 -5.48
CA ASP A 128 -17.83 4.31 -5.75
C ASP A 128 -17.96 2.91 -6.37
N LEU A 129 -17.11 2.57 -7.35
CA LEU A 129 -17.10 1.24 -7.99
C LEU A 129 -16.76 0.13 -6.97
N VAL A 130 -15.81 0.39 -6.07
CA VAL A 130 -15.47 -0.56 -5.00
C VAL A 130 -16.63 -0.70 -4.01
N GLU A 131 -17.24 0.41 -3.58
CA GLU A 131 -18.39 0.43 -2.68
C GLU A 131 -19.57 -0.36 -3.23
N ASP A 132 -19.87 -0.19 -4.53
CA ASP A 132 -20.95 -0.89 -5.21
C ASP A 132 -20.71 -2.42 -5.26
N TYR A 133 -19.46 -2.83 -5.46
CA TYR A 133 -19.09 -4.23 -5.51
C TYR A 133 -19.04 -4.90 -4.14
N LEU A 134 -18.58 -4.19 -3.11
CA LEU A 134 -18.41 -4.74 -1.77
C LEU A 134 -19.73 -5.24 -1.18
N LYS A 135 -19.65 -6.40 -0.52
CA LYS A 135 -20.70 -6.89 0.38
C LYS A 135 -20.37 -6.38 1.80
N ALA A 136 -21.40 -6.12 2.62
CA ALA A 136 -21.22 -5.69 4.01
C ALA A 136 -20.65 -6.83 4.86
N LYS A 137 -19.34 -7.07 4.76
CA LYS A 137 -18.58 -8.15 5.38
C LYS A 137 -17.21 -7.62 5.84
N PRO A 138 -16.54 -8.31 6.79
CA PRO A 138 -15.26 -7.82 7.32
C PRO A 138 -14.15 -7.73 6.29
N PHE A 139 -14.17 -8.59 5.24
CA PHE A 139 -13.17 -8.62 4.19
C PHE A 139 -13.79 -8.61 2.80
N PHE A 140 -12.98 -8.36 1.79
CA PHE A 140 -13.42 -8.23 0.40
C PHE A 140 -14.28 -9.41 -0.08
N ASN A 141 -13.86 -10.64 0.19
CA ASN A 141 -14.57 -11.88 -0.19
C ASN A 141 -15.56 -12.36 0.86
N GLY A 142 -15.82 -11.63 1.93
CA GLY A 142 -16.73 -12.03 3.00
C GLY A 142 -16.03 -12.20 4.34
N GLU A 143 -16.04 -13.41 4.92
CA GLU A 143 -15.50 -13.66 6.26
C GLU A 143 -13.98 -13.94 6.27
N GLN A 144 -13.39 -14.20 5.12
CA GLN A 144 -11.98 -14.59 5.00
C GLN A 144 -11.16 -13.51 4.34
N PHE A 145 -9.99 -13.24 4.93
CA PHE A 145 -8.97 -12.35 4.36
C PHE A 145 -8.43 -12.93 3.05
N SER A 146 -8.18 -12.06 2.09
CA SER A 146 -7.71 -12.41 0.75
C SER A 146 -6.53 -11.54 0.29
N LEU A 147 -5.92 -11.86 -0.83
CA LEU A 147 -4.89 -11.02 -1.45
C LEU A 147 -5.41 -9.66 -1.92
N VAL A 148 -6.72 -9.51 -2.13
CA VAL A 148 -7.33 -8.19 -2.39
C VAL A 148 -7.19 -7.31 -1.15
N ASP A 149 -7.48 -7.86 0.03
CA ASP A 149 -7.36 -7.15 1.31
C ASP A 149 -5.94 -6.66 1.57
N SER A 150 -4.92 -7.51 1.31
CA SER A 150 -3.51 -7.12 1.44
C SER A 150 -3.12 -6.02 0.46
N SER A 151 -3.80 -5.92 -0.69
CA SER A 151 -3.51 -4.93 -1.72
C SER A 151 -4.09 -3.55 -1.38
N TYR A 152 -5.27 -3.49 -0.77
CA TYR A 152 -5.93 -2.22 -0.41
C TYR A 152 -5.49 -1.65 0.94
N ALA A 153 -5.12 -2.47 1.90
CA ALA A 153 -4.73 -2.02 3.24
C ALA A 153 -3.65 -0.92 3.25
N PRO A 154 -2.59 -0.97 2.43
CA PRO A 154 -1.61 0.10 2.34
C PRO A 154 -2.18 1.44 1.86
N VAL A 155 -3.13 1.42 0.93
CA VAL A 155 -3.83 2.62 0.45
C VAL A 155 -4.65 3.21 1.59
N PHE A 156 -5.46 2.41 2.25
CA PHE A 156 -6.29 2.86 3.38
C PHE A 156 -5.44 3.48 4.50
N GLN A 157 -4.29 2.91 4.80
CA GLN A 157 -3.38 3.48 5.80
C GLN A 157 -2.87 4.87 5.39
N ARG A 158 -2.52 5.10 4.10
CA ARG A 158 -2.07 6.41 3.61
C ARG A 158 -3.21 7.42 3.63
N LEU A 159 -4.41 7.00 3.25
CA LEU A 159 -5.59 7.86 3.31
C LEU A 159 -5.95 8.25 4.74
N GLU A 160 -5.76 7.35 5.71
CA GLU A 160 -5.93 7.65 7.14
C GLU A 160 -4.89 8.69 7.63
N PHE A 161 -3.64 8.61 7.17
CA PHE A 161 -2.65 9.65 7.46
C PHE A 161 -3.04 11.00 6.84
N LEU A 162 -3.55 11.02 5.60
CA LEU A 162 -4.04 12.24 4.97
C LEU A 162 -5.27 12.80 5.70
N ALA A 163 -6.15 11.95 6.21
CA ALA A 163 -7.33 12.36 6.95
C ALA A 163 -7.00 13.16 8.21
N GLN A 164 -5.87 12.86 8.87
CA GLN A 164 -5.44 13.56 10.08
C GLN A 164 -4.92 14.99 9.84
N ILE A 165 -4.45 15.28 8.62
CA ILE A 165 -3.93 16.63 8.28
C ILE A 165 -4.86 17.44 7.39
N TYR A 166 -5.79 16.82 6.69
CA TYR A 166 -6.69 17.47 5.75
C TYR A 166 -8.16 17.25 6.16
N LYS A 167 -8.76 16.21 5.67
CA LYS A 167 -10.12 15.74 6.01
C LYS A 167 -10.26 14.28 5.60
N PRO A 168 -11.23 13.55 6.15
CA PRO A 168 -11.54 12.20 5.68
C PRO A 168 -11.77 12.18 4.16
N ILE A 169 -11.07 11.32 3.45
CA ILE A 169 -11.20 11.13 2.00
C ILE A 169 -12.31 10.10 1.73
N ILE A 170 -12.35 9.03 2.51
CA ILE A 170 -13.45 8.07 2.49
C ILE A 170 -14.54 8.62 3.41
N ASP A 171 -15.68 8.96 2.82
CA ASP A 171 -16.84 9.49 3.54
C ASP A 171 -17.74 8.32 3.98
N PRO A 172 -17.97 8.13 5.29
CA PRO A 172 -18.82 7.05 5.80
C PRO A 172 -20.28 7.11 5.31
N GLU A 173 -20.79 8.28 5.00
CA GLU A 173 -22.16 8.42 4.47
C GLU A 173 -22.24 7.97 3.00
N ARG A 174 -21.21 8.30 2.21
CA ARG A 174 -21.10 7.89 0.80
C ARG A 174 -20.61 6.48 0.62
N HIS A 175 -19.66 6.04 1.45
CA HIS A 175 -18.95 4.76 1.32
C HIS A 175 -19.01 3.94 2.62
N PRO A 176 -20.18 3.52 3.11
CA PRO A 176 -20.31 2.85 4.40
C PRO A 176 -19.61 1.46 4.43
N LYS A 177 -19.71 0.66 3.36
CA LYS A 177 -19.06 -0.66 3.29
C LYS A 177 -17.55 -0.53 3.17
N LEU A 178 -17.08 0.42 2.36
CA LEU A 178 -15.65 0.72 2.21
C LEU A 178 -15.04 1.20 3.52
N THR A 179 -15.75 2.05 4.27
CA THR A 179 -15.34 2.51 5.60
C THR A 179 -15.20 1.34 6.57
N GLN A 180 -16.21 0.47 6.65
CA GLN A 180 -16.15 -0.72 7.50
C GLN A 180 -14.98 -1.63 7.10
N TRP A 181 -14.79 -1.88 5.81
CA TRP A 181 -13.68 -2.71 5.31
C TRP A 181 -12.33 -2.10 5.66
N LYS A 182 -12.13 -0.80 5.41
CA LYS A 182 -10.94 -0.04 5.81
C LYS A 182 -10.64 -0.21 7.30
N ASP A 183 -11.63 0.01 8.17
CA ASP A 183 -11.44 -0.05 9.62
C ASP A 183 -11.07 -1.45 10.08
N ASN A 184 -11.72 -2.48 9.52
CA ASN A 184 -11.38 -3.88 9.79
C ASN A 184 -9.93 -4.17 9.40
N LEU A 185 -9.50 -3.79 8.18
CA LEU A 185 -8.13 -4.03 7.72
C LEU A 185 -7.09 -3.32 8.59
N LEU A 186 -7.30 -2.04 8.90
CA LEU A 186 -6.37 -1.26 9.71
C LEU A 186 -6.30 -1.74 11.17
N SER A 187 -7.31 -2.47 11.64
CA SER A 187 -7.32 -3.09 12.97
C SER A 187 -6.40 -4.32 13.07
N LEU A 188 -6.13 -5.01 11.96
CA LEU A 188 -5.39 -6.27 11.91
C LEU A 188 -3.95 -6.12 12.39
N LYS A 189 -3.49 -7.09 13.19
CA LYS A 189 -2.08 -7.16 13.63
C LYS A 189 -1.13 -7.26 12.44
N ALA A 190 -1.48 -8.01 11.39
CA ALA A 190 -0.68 -8.17 10.18
C ALA A 190 -0.46 -6.82 9.49
N VAL A 191 -1.48 -5.96 9.39
CA VAL A 191 -1.37 -4.63 8.80
C VAL A 191 -0.53 -3.70 9.70
N LYS A 192 -0.78 -3.69 11.00
CA LYS A 192 -0.03 -2.86 11.97
C LYS A 192 1.46 -3.20 12.02
N ARG A 193 1.83 -4.46 11.84
CA ARG A 193 3.22 -4.95 11.87
C ARG A 193 3.92 -4.95 10.50
N SER A 194 3.20 -4.61 9.44
CA SER A 194 3.74 -4.65 8.07
C SER A 194 4.63 -3.45 7.72
N THR A 195 4.72 -2.46 8.60
CA THR A 195 5.52 -1.25 8.43
C THR A 195 6.37 -0.98 9.66
N VAL A 196 7.33 -0.06 9.52
CA VAL A 196 8.09 0.46 10.67
C VAL A 196 7.18 1.31 11.58
N ALA A 197 7.53 1.40 12.86
CA ALA A 197 6.71 2.14 13.84
C ALA A 197 6.54 3.62 13.48
N GLU A 198 7.58 4.22 12.88
CA GLU A 198 7.63 5.63 12.47
C GLU A 198 6.98 5.91 11.10
N ILE A 199 6.24 4.98 10.49
CA ILE A 199 5.72 5.08 9.12
C ILE A 199 4.94 6.37 8.85
N GLN A 200 4.12 6.84 9.79
CA GLN A 200 3.35 8.06 9.64
C GLN A 200 4.26 9.29 9.55
N ASN A 201 5.27 9.38 10.42
CA ASN A 201 6.23 10.47 10.38
C ASN A 201 7.04 10.48 9.08
N LEU A 202 7.49 9.30 8.63
CA LEU A 202 8.17 9.16 7.33
C LEU A 202 7.26 9.59 6.17
N TYR A 203 5.99 9.22 6.22
CA TYR A 203 5.02 9.63 5.20
C TYR A 203 4.85 11.15 5.15
N TYR A 204 4.71 11.80 6.30
CA TYR A 204 4.60 13.26 6.39
C TYR A 204 5.89 13.97 5.96
N GLN A 205 7.06 13.43 6.26
CA GLN A 205 8.33 13.93 5.72
C GLN A 205 8.37 13.86 4.19
N LEU A 206 7.87 12.77 3.59
CA LEU A 206 7.74 12.65 2.14
C LEU A 206 6.77 13.70 1.57
N LEU A 207 5.62 13.93 2.21
CA LEU A 207 4.68 14.99 1.80
C LEU A 207 5.34 16.37 1.85
N TRP A 208 6.06 16.64 2.94
CA TRP A 208 6.79 17.88 3.10
C TRP A 208 7.85 18.09 2.01
N THR A 209 8.62 17.07 1.69
CA THR A 209 9.65 17.13 0.65
C THR A 209 9.07 17.30 -0.76
N ARG A 210 7.93 16.67 -1.04
CA ARG A 210 7.27 16.72 -2.36
C ARG A 210 6.61 18.06 -2.67
N GLN A 211 6.32 18.88 -1.65
CA GLN A 211 5.72 20.21 -1.80
C GLN A 211 4.41 20.24 -2.60
N GLY A 212 3.67 19.12 -2.64
CA GLY A 212 2.32 19.07 -3.23
C GLY A 212 1.33 19.94 -2.44
N TYR A 213 0.16 20.23 -3.01
CA TYR A 213 -0.91 21.00 -2.38
C TYR A 213 -1.25 20.53 -0.96
N ILE A 214 -1.27 19.22 -0.75
CA ILE A 214 -1.57 18.60 0.56
C ILE A 214 -0.55 18.98 1.64
N SER A 215 0.71 19.28 1.27
CA SER A 215 1.78 19.58 2.23
C SER A 215 1.56 20.90 3.00
N GLN A 216 0.71 21.82 2.48
CA GLN A 216 0.38 23.07 3.18
C GLN A 216 -0.39 22.84 4.50
N PHE A 217 -1.00 21.66 4.65
CA PHE A 217 -1.74 21.31 5.88
C PHE A 217 -0.83 20.71 6.96
N LEU A 218 0.45 20.48 6.66
CA LEU A 218 1.47 20.10 7.64
C LEU A 218 2.02 21.36 8.34
N SER A 219 2.20 21.31 9.66
CA SER A 219 2.76 22.44 10.38
C SER A 219 4.29 22.48 10.27
N GLU A 220 4.87 23.65 9.99
CA GLU A 220 6.32 23.86 9.99
C GLU A 220 6.98 23.55 11.34
N ARG A 221 6.22 23.66 12.44
CA ARG A 221 6.73 23.37 13.79
C ARG A 221 6.99 21.88 14.02
N GLU A 222 6.24 20.99 13.35
CA GLU A 222 6.35 19.54 13.54
C GLU A 222 7.38 18.90 12.61
N TYR A 223 7.54 19.43 11.39
CA TYR A 223 8.38 18.81 10.34
C TYR A 223 9.67 19.57 10.03
N GLY A 224 9.93 20.67 10.77
CA GLY A 224 11.18 21.41 10.71
C GLY A 224 11.40 22.22 9.43
N LYS A 225 12.47 23.04 9.40
CA LYS A 225 12.91 23.72 8.18
C LYS A 225 13.18 22.68 7.10
N ARG A 226 12.70 22.93 5.87
CA ARG A 226 12.87 22.09 4.67
C ARG A 226 14.22 21.38 4.69
N SER A 227 14.21 20.09 5.05
CA SER A 227 15.41 19.28 4.96
C SER A 227 15.70 19.03 3.49
N THR A 228 16.83 19.51 2.99
CA THR A 228 17.33 19.20 1.65
C THR A 228 17.85 17.76 1.54
N LYS A 229 17.63 16.93 2.55
CA LYS A 229 18.01 15.52 2.51
C LYS A 229 16.96 14.74 1.73
N SER A 230 17.37 14.25 0.57
CA SER A 230 16.62 13.29 -0.26
C SER A 230 16.22 12.05 0.58
N PHE A 231 14.94 11.76 0.64
CA PHE A 231 14.36 10.54 1.26
C PHE A 231 13.90 9.57 0.16
N TYR A 232 14.71 9.42 -0.87
CA TYR A 232 14.43 8.39 -1.88
C TYR A 232 15.05 7.05 -1.50
#